data_a487ff2ce0aff66d88c618f2c262985c
#
_entry.id   a487ff2ce0aff66d88c618f2c262985c
#
_cell.length_a   1.000
_cell.length_b   1.000
_cell.length_c   1.000
_cell.angle_alpha   90.00
_cell.angle_beta   90.00
_cell.angle_gamma   90.00
#
_symmetry.space_group_name_H-M   'P 1'
#
loop_
_entity.id
_entity.type
_entity.pdbx_description
1 polymer ?
#
loop_
_entity_poly.entity_id
_entity_poly.type
_entity_poly.pdbx_seq_one_letter_code
_entity_poly.pdbx_strand_id
1 'polypeptide(L)'
;MAVESIPRRTVVDLLEARLRDDILSGTHEPGSLLPPERELAAGYGVTRTTLKHALTRLEQAGLLSTRHGIGTRILDYLRVGGADLLPMLAAQDPTWLREVFEVRRQIGTLIAGRAADRRTQRQARRLEHLLRQVADGPDADAVQLADVEVHRELARATGNRVYLLLTNTLFNAYLPVRAALRAPFEDAAHAADRLAPVVRAVVDKDAEAARRAAETYLAGTEKIMLGSLGRPRGRPAADRSR
;
A
#
# COMPACT_ATOMS: atom_id res chain seq x y z
N MET A 1 13.27 -13.26 27.92
CA MET A 1 13.37 -12.04 27.09
C MET A 1 13.80 -12.49 25.69
N ALA A 2 12.90 -12.45 24.70
CA ALA A 2 13.25 -12.71 23.32
C ALA A 2 13.96 -11.47 22.77
N VAL A 3 15.21 -11.62 22.34
CA VAL A 3 15.97 -10.56 21.68
C VAL A 3 15.43 -10.45 20.28
N GLU A 4 14.69 -9.38 19.99
CA GLU A 4 14.19 -9.07 18.65
C GLU A 4 15.39 -8.70 17.77
N SER A 5 15.70 -9.57 16.81
CA SER A 5 16.81 -9.39 15.87
C SER A 5 16.48 -8.23 14.94
N ILE A 6 17.24 -7.14 15.02
CA ILE A 6 17.14 -6.02 14.08
C ILE A 6 17.59 -6.53 12.70
N PRO A 7 16.74 -6.52 11.65
CA PRO A 7 17.13 -6.94 10.32
C PRO A 7 18.21 -5.99 9.77
N ARG A 8 19.46 -6.46 9.71
CA ARG A 8 20.54 -5.72 9.05
C ARG A 8 20.30 -5.78 7.55
N ARG A 9 20.13 -4.64 6.91
CA ARG A 9 20.11 -4.56 5.45
C ARG A 9 21.42 -5.15 4.91
N THR A 10 21.30 -6.15 4.07
CA THR A 10 22.46 -6.79 3.43
C THR A 10 22.96 -5.92 2.27
N VAL A 11 24.19 -6.15 1.81
CA VAL A 11 24.73 -5.49 0.62
C VAL A 11 23.84 -5.76 -0.61
N VAL A 12 23.21 -6.95 -0.68
CA VAL A 12 22.25 -7.29 -1.74
C VAL A 12 21.01 -6.40 -1.66
N ASP A 13 20.45 -6.17 -0.46
CA ASP A 13 19.26 -5.32 -0.27
C ASP A 13 19.54 -3.86 -0.66
N LEU A 14 20.73 -3.35 -0.34
CA LEU A 14 21.14 -1.99 -0.69
C LEU A 14 21.34 -1.84 -2.20
N LEU A 15 21.98 -2.84 -2.84
CA LEU A 15 22.22 -2.84 -4.27
C LEU A 15 20.91 -2.98 -5.05
N GLU A 16 20.03 -3.87 -4.64
CA GLU A 16 18.69 -4.03 -5.22
C GLU A 16 17.92 -2.70 -5.15
N ALA A 17 17.88 -2.07 -3.98
CA ALA A 17 17.22 -0.78 -3.82
C ALA A 17 17.80 0.28 -4.76
N ARG A 18 19.13 0.38 -4.85
CA ARG A 18 19.80 1.35 -5.73
C ARG A 18 19.50 1.12 -7.20
N LEU A 19 19.66 -0.12 -7.69
CA LEU A 19 19.34 -0.49 -9.07
C LEU A 19 17.87 -0.23 -9.41
N ARG A 20 16.98 -0.54 -8.51
CA ARG A 20 15.55 -0.25 -8.64
C ARG A 20 15.30 1.25 -8.78
N ASP A 21 15.91 2.07 -7.93
CA ASP A 21 15.79 3.52 -7.98
C ASP A 21 16.29 4.07 -9.32
N ASP A 22 17.44 3.57 -9.82
CA ASP A 22 18.00 3.96 -11.10
C ASP A 22 17.10 3.55 -12.29
N ILE A 23 16.40 2.41 -12.21
CA ILE A 23 15.43 1.98 -13.23
C ILE A 23 14.18 2.85 -13.19
N LEU A 24 13.60 3.06 -12.01
CA LEU A 24 12.33 3.76 -11.88
C LEU A 24 12.46 5.28 -12.08
N SER A 25 13.64 5.85 -11.79
CA SER A 25 13.92 7.27 -12.07
C SER A 25 14.20 7.54 -13.56
N GLY A 26 14.25 6.48 -14.39
CA GLY A 26 14.56 6.62 -15.82
C GLY A 26 16.06 6.81 -16.14
N THR A 27 16.96 6.62 -15.15
CA THR A 27 18.41 6.61 -15.39
C THR A 27 18.77 5.55 -16.44
N HIS A 28 18.00 4.49 -16.47
CA HIS A 28 18.06 3.45 -17.48
C HIS A 28 16.73 3.40 -18.23
N GLU A 29 16.76 3.58 -19.54
CA GLU A 29 15.55 3.60 -20.37
C GLU A 29 14.88 2.20 -20.46
N PRO A 30 13.55 2.12 -20.38
CA PRO A 30 12.84 0.89 -20.66
C PRO A 30 13.21 0.32 -22.03
N GLY A 31 13.45 -0.99 -22.09
CA GLY A 31 13.91 -1.68 -23.32
C GLY A 31 15.40 -1.67 -23.53
N SER A 32 16.18 -0.84 -22.84
CA SER A 32 17.65 -0.82 -22.94
C SER A 32 18.27 -2.05 -22.25
N LEU A 33 19.53 -2.33 -22.55
CA LEU A 33 20.33 -3.34 -21.86
C LEU A 33 21.15 -2.67 -20.76
N LEU A 34 21.19 -3.32 -19.60
CA LEU A 34 22.17 -2.97 -18.57
C LEU A 34 23.60 -3.24 -19.07
N PRO A 35 24.62 -2.50 -18.56
CA PRO A 35 26.01 -2.83 -18.83
C PRO A 35 26.32 -4.29 -18.46
N PRO A 36 27.35 -4.88 -19.05
CA PRO A 36 27.80 -6.24 -18.73
C PRO A 36 27.99 -6.42 -17.23
N GLU A 37 27.56 -7.56 -16.68
CA GLU A 37 27.58 -7.82 -15.21
C GLU A 37 28.95 -7.51 -14.56
N ARG A 38 30.03 -7.73 -15.28
CA ARG A 38 31.39 -7.44 -14.78
C ARG A 38 31.60 -5.94 -14.55
N GLU A 39 31.15 -5.13 -15.51
CA GLU A 39 31.30 -3.66 -15.46
C GLU A 39 30.34 -3.07 -14.41
N LEU A 40 29.11 -3.57 -14.39
CA LEU A 40 28.09 -3.13 -13.43
C LEU A 40 28.51 -3.46 -12.00
N ALA A 41 29.05 -4.67 -11.74
CA ALA A 41 29.56 -5.07 -10.42
C ALA A 41 30.74 -4.19 -9.99
N ALA A 42 31.66 -3.89 -10.90
CA ALA A 42 32.79 -2.99 -10.64
C ALA A 42 32.33 -1.57 -10.35
N GLY A 43 31.34 -1.05 -11.10
CA GLY A 43 30.77 0.29 -10.92
C GLY A 43 30.10 0.48 -9.55
N TYR A 44 29.42 -0.55 -9.03
CA TYR A 44 28.80 -0.54 -7.70
C TYR A 44 29.76 -1.01 -6.58
N GLY A 45 30.99 -1.40 -6.87
CA GLY A 45 31.97 -1.87 -5.88
C GLY A 45 31.55 -3.17 -5.17
N VAL A 46 30.84 -4.07 -5.86
CA VAL A 46 30.33 -5.32 -5.31
C VAL A 46 30.86 -6.53 -6.06
N THR A 47 30.70 -7.73 -5.46
CA THR A 47 31.04 -8.97 -6.16
C THR A 47 29.99 -9.30 -7.25
N ARG A 48 30.38 -10.03 -8.28
CA ARG A 48 29.45 -10.50 -9.32
C ARG A 48 28.33 -11.36 -8.74
N THR A 49 28.60 -12.14 -7.70
CA THR A 49 27.59 -12.95 -7.01
C THR A 49 26.54 -12.06 -6.32
N THR A 50 26.98 -11.02 -5.61
CA THR A 50 26.07 -10.04 -4.97
C THR A 50 25.21 -9.35 -6.02
N LEU A 51 25.79 -8.89 -7.14
CA LEU A 51 25.04 -8.29 -8.24
C LEU A 51 24.01 -9.27 -8.81
N LYS A 52 24.39 -10.52 -9.06
CA LYS A 52 23.51 -11.53 -9.63
C LYS A 52 22.28 -11.79 -8.74
N HIS A 53 22.47 -11.82 -7.43
CA HIS A 53 21.36 -11.93 -6.49
C HIS A 53 20.40 -10.72 -6.57
N ALA A 54 20.92 -9.51 -6.63
CA ALA A 54 20.10 -8.31 -6.77
C ALA A 54 19.34 -8.30 -8.11
N LEU A 55 20.01 -8.62 -9.24
CA LEU A 55 19.36 -8.72 -10.56
C LEU A 55 18.26 -9.79 -10.58
N THR A 56 18.48 -10.94 -9.97
CA THR A 56 17.47 -12.01 -9.88
C THR A 56 16.22 -11.51 -9.14
N ARG A 57 16.36 -10.76 -8.04
CA ARG A 57 15.22 -10.18 -7.31
C ARG A 57 14.47 -9.14 -8.15
N LEU A 58 15.17 -8.29 -8.88
CA LEU A 58 14.56 -7.31 -9.78
C LEU A 58 13.87 -7.98 -10.98
N GLU A 59 14.40 -9.09 -11.47
CA GLU A 59 13.74 -9.92 -12.47
C GLU A 59 12.47 -10.58 -11.95
N GLN A 60 12.50 -11.12 -10.72
CA GLN A 60 11.31 -11.64 -10.03
C GLN A 60 10.27 -10.55 -9.78
N ALA A 61 10.71 -9.31 -9.55
CA ALA A 61 9.84 -8.14 -9.42
C ALA A 61 9.31 -7.62 -10.77
N GLY A 62 9.70 -8.24 -11.92
CA GLY A 62 9.20 -7.82 -13.24
C GLY A 62 9.82 -6.53 -13.79
N LEU A 63 10.94 -6.07 -13.22
CA LEU A 63 11.66 -4.88 -13.70
C LEU A 63 12.73 -5.20 -14.73
N LEU A 64 13.24 -6.42 -14.75
CA LEU A 64 14.31 -6.89 -15.62
C LEU A 64 13.93 -8.21 -16.30
N SER A 65 14.63 -8.51 -17.39
CA SER A 65 14.62 -9.84 -18.02
C SER A 65 16.02 -10.18 -18.47
N THR A 66 16.59 -11.27 -17.94
CA THR A 66 17.93 -11.74 -18.30
C THR A 66 17.84 -12.86 -19.31
N ARG A 67 18.55 -12.71 -20.45
CA ARG A 67 18.67 -13.75 -21.47
C ARG A 67 20.13 -14.11 -21.69
N HIS A 68 20.41 -15.40 -21.61
CA HIS A 68 21.77 -15.92 -21.86
C HIS A 68 22.27 -15.49 -23.25
N GLY A 69 23.51 -14.99 -23.33
CA GLY A 69 24.11 -14.51 -24.55
C GLY A 69 23.67 -13.13 -25.06
N ILE A 70 22.60 -12.55 -24.46
CA ILE A 70 22.06 -11.23 -24.84
C ILE A 70 22.36 -10.19 -23.75
N GLY A 71 22.17 -10.54 -22.49
CA GLY A 71 22.32 -9.64 -21.35
C GLY A 71 21.01 -9.42 -20.59
N THR A 72 21.03 -8.46 -19.67
CA THR A 72 19.88 -8.08 -18.83
C THR A 72 19.21 -6.84 -19.42
N ARG A 73 17.95 -6.99 -19.80
CA ARG A 73 17.12 -5.93 -20.38
C ARG A 73 16.21 -5.33 -19.32
N ILE A 74 16.06 -4.01 -19.35
CA ILE A 74 15.08 -3.30 -18.53
C ILE A 74 13.70 -3.45 -19.16
N LEU A 75 12.73 -3.84 -18.35
CA LEU A 75 11.34 -3.98 -18.81
C LEU A 75 10.60 -2.64 -18.67
N ASP A 76 9.68 -2.38 -19.58
CA ASP A 76 8.66 -1.35 -19.41
C ASP A 76 7.60 -1.87 -18.45
N TYR A 77 7.76 -1.52 -17.17
CA TYR A 77 6.89 -2.03 -16.11
C TYR A 77 5.43 -1.53 -16.24
N LEU A 78 5.19 -0.40 -16.92
CA LEU A 78 3.82 0.05 -17.21
C LEU A 78 3.15 -0.83 -18.28
N ARG A 79 3.93 -1.47 -19.13
CA ARG A 79 3.43 -2.36 -20.19
C ARG A 79 3.29 -3.82 -19.74
N VAL A 80 4.22 -4.31 -18.92
CA VAL A 80 4.30 -5.75 -18.58
C VAL A 80 4.18 -6.04 -17.10
N GLY A 81 4.28 -5.04 -16.24
CA GLY A 81 4.18 -5.17 -14.80
C GLY A 81 2.74 -5.36 -14.33
N GLY A 82 2.60 -5.86 -13.12
CA GLY A 82 1.33 -6.05 -12.44
C GLY A 82 1.16 -5.12 -11.24
N ALA A 83 0.01 -5.21 -10.61
CA ALA A 83 -0.31 -4.40 -9.43
C ALA A 83 0.51 -4.77 -8.18
N ASP A 84 1.27 -5.84 -8.22
CA ASP A 84 2.27 -6.25 -7.23
C ASP A 84 3.48 -5.31 -7.15
N LEU A 85 3.70 -4.49 -8.19
CA LEU A 85 4.69 -3.41 -8.17
C LEU A 85 4.26 -2.19 -7.34
N LEU A 86 2.97 -1.99 -7.11
CA LEU A 86 2.45 -0.79 -6.43
C LEU A 86 3.08 -0.49 -5.06
N PRO A 87 3.35 -1.45 -4.16
CA PRO A 87 4.00 -1.15 -2.88
C PRO A 87 5.38 -0.52 -3.05
N MET A 88 6.10 -0.99 -4.05
CA MET A 88 7.44 -0.51 -4.36
C MET A 88 7.39 0.89 -5.00
N LEU A 89 6.52 1.11 -5.98
CA LEU A 89 6.33 2.38 -6.67
C LEU A 89 5.85 3.47 -5.69
N ALA A 90 4.85 3.16 -4.88
CA ALA A 90 4.30 4.08 -3.89
C ALA A 90 5.29 4.46 -2.76
N ALA A 91 6.27 3.58 -2.47
CA ALA A 91 7.32 3.89 -1.49
C ALA A 91 8.37 4.87 -2.03
N GLN A 92 8.53 4.96 -3.35
CA GLN A 92 9.52 5.82 -4.00
C GLN A 92 8.99 7.19 -4.40
N ASP A 93 7.78 7.22 -4.97
CA ASP A 93 7.17 8.45 -5.46
C ASP A 93 5.77 8.63 -4.87
N PRO A 94 5.54 9.69 -4.07
CA PRO A 94 4.22 10.00 -3.51
C PRO A 94 3.11 10.23 -4.55
N THR A 95 3.44 10.46 -5.81
CA THR A 95 2.42 10.59 -6.89
C THR A 95 1.65 9.29 -7.06
N TRP A 96 2.33 8.14 -6.97
CA TRP A 96 1.70 6.81 -6.99
C TRP A 96 0.69 6.61 -5.88
N LEU A 97 0.93 7.19 -4.69
CA LEU A 97 -0.04 7.12 -3.60
C LEU A 97 -1.36 7.84 -3.96
N ARG A 98 -1.30 8.96 -4.66
CA ARG A 98 -2.50 9.68 -5.11
C ARG A 98 -3.30 8.83 -6.10
N GLU A 99 -2.64 8.23 -7.07
CA GLU A 99 -3.27 7.34 -8.06
C GLU A 99 -3.85 6.08 -7.39
N VAL A 100 -3.13 5.48 -6.44
CA VAL A 100 -3.64 4.35 -5.64
C VAL A 100 -4.89 4.75 -4.85
N PHE A 101 -4.91 5.94 -4.22
CA PHE A 101 -6.07 6.41 -3.47
C PHE A 101 -7.25 6.74 -4.38
N GLU A 102 -7.02 7.30 -5.56
CA GLU A 102 -8.07 7.52 -6.56
C GLU A 102 -8.76 6.20 -6.93
N VAL A 103 -7.97 5.18 -7.31
CA VAL A 103 -8.50 3.84 -7.63
C VAL A 103 -9.17 3.20 -6.42
N ARG A 104 -8.58 3.33 -5.20
CA ARG A 104 -9.18 2.84 -3.95
C ARG A 104 -10.56 3.44 -3.72
N ARG A 105 -10.75 4.74 -3.97
CA ARG A 105 -12.02 5.43 -3.81
C ARG A 105 -13.06 4.90 -4.79
N GLN A 106 -12.73 4.80 -6.08
CA GLN A 106 -13.63 4.30 -7.12
C GLN A 106 -14.05 2.85 -6.86
N ILE A 107 -13.09 1.96 -6.62
CA ILE A 107 -13.36 0.54 -6.36
C ILE A 107 -14.07 0.35 -5.01
N GLY A 108 -13.66 1.08 -3.97
CA GLY A 108 -14.27 1.01 -2.64
C GLY A 108 -15.74 1.43 -2.63
N THR A 109 -16.08 2.47 -3.37
CA THR A 109 -17.47 2.93 -3.58
C THR A 109 -18.31 1.84 -4.26
N LEU A 110 -17.78 1.21 -5.31
CA LEU A 110 -18.46 0.10 -5.99
C LEU A 110 -18.62 -1.11 -5.06
N ILE A 111 -17.58 -1.45 -4.29
CA ILE A 111 -17.60 -2.57 -3.32
C ILE A 111 -18.69 -2.34 -2.28
N ALA A 112 -18.81 -1.14 -1.70
CA ALA A 112 -19.79 -0.85 -0.66
C ALA A 112 -21.23 -1.08 -1.16
N GLY A 113 -21.57 -0.60 -2.36
CA GLY A 113 -22.89 -0.86 -2.95
C GLY A 113 -23.13 -2.35 -3.20
N ARG A 114 -22.14 -3.07 -3.74
CA ARG A 114 -22.26 -4.51 -3.97
C ARG A 114 -22.35 -5.32 -2.67
N ALA A 115 -21.64 -4.88 -1.62
CA ALA A 115 -21.72 -5.48 -0.30
C ALA A 115 -23.13 -5.32 0.29
N ALA A 116 -23.75 -4.14 0.18
CA ALA A 116 -25.12 -3.91 0.63
C ALA A 116 -26.11 -4.85 -0.06
N ASP A 117 -26.00 -5.01 -1.37
CA ASP A 117 -26.86 -5.93 -2.14
C ASP A 117 -26.73 -7.39 -1.69
N ARG A 118 -25.51 -7.84 -1.34
CA ARG A 118 -25.19 -9.29 -1.26
C ARG A 118 -24.82 -9.79 0.13
N ARG A 119 -24.56 -8.90 1.09
CA ARG A 119 -24.11 -9.30 2.42
C ARG A 119 -25.06 -10.31 3.08
N THR A 120 -24.51 -11.27 3.77
CA THR A 120 -25.24 -12.17 4.67
C THR A 120 -25.44 -11.51 6.04
N GLN A 121 -26.35 -12.05 6.87
CA GLN A 121 -26.56 -11.56 8.23
C GLN A 121 -25.31 -11.74 9.12
N ARG A 122 -24.52 -12.79 8.88
CA ARG A 122 -23.26 -13.00 9.58
C ARG A 122 -22.25 -11.88 9.27
N GLN A 123 -22.15 -11.47 7.99
CA GLN A 123 -21.26 -10.39 7.56
C GLN A 123 -21.72 -9.03 8.09
N ALA A 124 -23.04 -8.77 8.15
CA ALA A 124 -23.58 -7.58 8.81
C ALA A 124 -23.09 -7.48 10.27
N ARG A 125 -23.28 -8.53 11.07
CA ARG A 125 -22.79 -8.57 12.46
C ARG A 125 -21.25 -8.44 12.55
N ARG A 126 -20.53 -9.00 11.59
CA ARG A 126 -19.06 -8.86 11.55
C ARG A 126 -18.64 -7.42 11.27
N LEU A 127 -19.30 -6.71 10.35
CA LEU A 127 -19.04 -5.31 10.06
C LEU A 127 -19.32 -4.41 11.28
N GLU A 128 -20.42 -4.63 12.00
CA GLU A 128 -20.71 -3.91 13.24
C GLU A 128 -19.66 -4.16 14.33
N HIS A 129 -19.19 -5.41 14.45
CA HIS A 129 -18.12 -5.75 15.38
C HIS A 129 -16.80 -5.06 14.99
N LEU A 130 -16.43 -5.06 13.71
CA LEU A 130 -15.22 -4.41 13.22
C LEU A 130 -15.28 -2.87 13.42
N LEU A 131 -16.47 -2.26 13.22
CA LEU A 131 -16.64 -0.83 13.50
C LEU A 131 -16.39 -0.50 14.98
N ARG A 132 -16.84 -1.36 15.91
CA ARG A 132 -16.50 -1.21 17.34
C ARG A 132 -14.99 -1.34 17.58
N GLN A 133 -14.30 -2.26 16.90
CA GLN A 133 -12.83 -2.36 17.00
C GLN A 133 -12.12 -1.09 16.52
N VAL A 134 -12.68 -0.37 15.53
CA VAL A 134 -12.17 0.95 15.12
C VAL A 134 -12.37 1.96 16.26
N ALA A 135 -13.55 2.00 16.88
CA ALA A 135 -13.86 2.93 17.97
C ALA A 135 -13.04 2.67 19.24
N ASP A 136 -12.73 1.40 19.52
CA ASP A 136 -12.03 0.96 20.74
C ASP A 136 -10.52 0.81 20.54
N GLY A 137 -9.98 1.18 19.37
CA GLY A 137 -8.56 1.01 19.05
C GLY A 137 -7.67 1.81 20.01
N PRO A 138 -6.63 1.18 20.62
CA PRO A 138 -5.81 1.81 21.64
C PRO A 138 -4.86 2.89 21.09
N ASP A 139 -4.57 2.84 19.81
CA ASP A 139 -3.70 3.78 19.12
C ASP A 139 -4.03 3.89 17.62
N ALA A 140 -3.44 4.85 16.95
CA ALA A 140 -3.70 5.12 15.53
C ALA A 140 -3.34 3.95 14.60
N ASP A 141 -2.35 3.13 14.92
CA ASP A 141 -1.97 1.95 14.12
C ASP A 141 -3.03 0.86 14.21
N ALA A 142 -3.51 0.57 15.43
CA ALA A 142 -4.59 -0.38 15.68
C ALA A 142 -5.90 0.06 15.02
N VAL A 143 -6.26 1.35 15.13
CA VAL A 143 -7.44 1.93 14.48
C VAL A 143 -7.35 1.80 12.96
N GLN A 144 -6.21 2.15 12.37
CA GLN A 144 -5.96 2.04 10.93
C GLN A 144 -6.05 0.60 10.43
N LEU A 145 -5.50 -0.36 11.17
CA LEU A 145 -5.58 -1.77 10.81
C LEU A 145 -7.01 -2.33 10.95
N ALA A 146 -7.76 -1.89 11.96
CA ALA A 146 -9.17 -2.24 12.10
C ALA A 146 -10.02 -1.67 10.94
N ASP A 147 -9.76 -0.43 10.51
CA ASP A 147 -10.37 0.16 9.31
C ASP A 147 -10.11 -0.68 8.05
N VAL A 148 -8.88 -1.12 7.86
CA VAL A 148 -8.50 -2.03 6.75
C VAL A 148 -9.34 -3.31 6.78
N GLU A 149 -9.58 -3.90 7.96
CA GLU A 149 -10.39 -5.11 8.09
C GLU A 149 -11.87 -4.88 7.77
N VAL A 150 -12.42 -3.68 8.07
CA VAL A 150 -13.78 -3.31 7.62
C VAL A 150 -13.85 -3.34 6.08
N HIS A 151 -12.91 -2.72 5.39
CA HIS A 151 -12.88 -2.71 3.92
C HIS A 151 -12.69 -4.11 3.33
N ARG A 152 -11.87 -4.97 3.94
CA ARG A 152 -11.74 -6.37 3.55
C ARG A 152 -13.05 -7.14 3.72
N GLU A 153 -13.78 -6.90 4.81
CA GLU A 153 -15.08 -7.55 5.03
C GLU A 153 -16.14 -7.05 4.04
N LEU A 154 -16.15 -5.74 3.70
CA LEU A 154 -16.98 -5.21 2.63
C LEU A 154 -16.68 -5.92 1.29
N ALA A 155 -15.41 -6.10 0.96
CA ALA A 155 -15.01 -6.82 -0.25
C ALA A 155 -15.46 -8.29 -0.24
N ARG A 156 -15.34 -8.99 0.91
CA ARG A 156 -15.87 -10.36 1.08
C ARG A 156 -17.39 -10.40 0.91
N ALA A 157 -18.10 -9.39 1.42
CA ALA A 157 -19.56 -9.32 1.37
C ALA A 157 -20.11 -9.15 -0.06
N THR A 158 -19.29 -8.71 -1.01
CA THR A 158 -19.67 -8.68 -2.43
C THR A 158 -19.91 -10.09 -3.02
N GLY A 159 -19.39 -11.15 -2.39
CA GLY A 159 -19.40 -12.50 -2.92
C GLY A 159 -18.45 -12.75 -4.11
N ASN A 160 -17.67 -11.74 -4.54
CA ASN A 160 -16.69 -11.84 -5.61
C ASN A 160 -15.27 -11.71 -5.04
N ARG A 161 -14.51 -12.81 -5.14
CA ARG A 161 -13.15 -12.90 -4.59
C ARG A 161 -12.16 -11.91 -5.26
N VAL A 162 -12.43 -11.49 -6.49
CA VAL A 162 -11.56 -10.52 -7.20
C VAL A 162 -11.56 -9.17 -6.49
N TYR A 163 -12.72 -8.71 -5.98
CA TYR A 163 -12.76 -7.48 -5.19
C TYR A 163 -11.89 -7.56 -3.92
N LEU A 164 -11.84 -8.72 -3.27
CA LEU A 164 -10.97 -8.90 -2.10
C LEU A 164 -9.48 -8.85 -2.50
N LEU A 165 -9.09 -9.47 -3.61
CA LEU A 165 -7.72 -9.41 -4.12
C LEU A 165 -7.33 -7.97 -4.49
N LEU A 166 -8.18 -7.26 -5.22
CA LEU A 166 -7.95 -5.84 -5.56
C LEU A 166 -7.84 -4.96 -4.30
N THR A 167 -8.71 -5.17 -3.31
CA THR A 167 -8.66 -4.48 -2.03
C THR A 167 -7.32 -4.72 -1.32
N ASN A 168 -6.88 -5.99 -1.24
CA ASN A 168 -5.58 -6.31 -0.64
C ASN A 168 -4.41 -5.67 -1.39
N THR A 169 -4.43 -5.68 -2.72
CA THR A 169 -3.40 -5.05 -3.55
C THR A 169 -3.28 -3.54 -3.25
N LEU A 170 -4.43 -2.84 -3.21
CA LEU A 170 -4.44 -1.41 -2.90
C LEU A 170 -3.96 -1.12 -1.48
N PHE A 171 -4.34 -1.93 -0.49
CA PHE A 171 -3.83 -1.78 0.88
C PHE A 171 -2.33 -2.08 0.96
N ASN A 172 -1.85 -3.13 0.30
CA ASN A 172 -0.42 -3.47 0.29
C ASN A 172 0.43 -2.35 -0.31
N ALA A 173 -0.12 -1.54 -1.22
CA ALA A 173 0.57 -0.40 -1.80
C ALA A 173 0.95 0.67 -0.76
N TYR A 174 0.13 0.92 0.26
CA TYR A 174 0.39 1.98 1.23
C TYR A 174 0.63 1.52 2.67
N LEU A 175 0.24 0.30 3.05
CA LEU A 175 0.49 -0.22 4.41
C LEU A 175 1.96 -0.15 4.85
N PRO A 176 2.97 -0.36 3.98
CA PRO A 176 4.37 -0.19 4.38
C PRO A 176 4.72 1.22 4.85
N VAL A 177 3.99 2.24 4.36
CA VAL A 177 4.18 3.66 4.73
C VAL A 177 3.06 4.20 5.62
N ARG A 178 2.21 3.34 6.19
CA ARG A 178 1.02 3.70 6.96
C ARG A 178 1.28 4.65 8.14
N ALA A 179 2.46 4.56 8.76
CA ALA A 179 2.82 5.45 9.85
C ALA A 179 2.83 6.95 9.44
N ALA A 180 3.11 7.25 8.17
CA ALA A 180 3.03 8.61 7.64
C ALA A 180 1.59 9.02 7.28
N LEU A 181 0.66 8.06 7.21
CA LEU A 181 -0.72 8.24 6.76
C LEU A 181 -1.73 8.08 7.91
N ARG A 182 -1.28 8.06 9.17
CA ARG A 182 -2.10 7.75 10.35
C ARG A 182 -3.04 8.87 10.81
N ALA A 183 -2.87 10.10 10.32
CA ALA A 183 -3.61 11.26 10.78
C ALA A 183 -5.15 11.08 10.87
N PRO A 184 -5.82 10.37 9.94
CA PRO A 184 -7.27 10.12 10.07
C PRO A 184 -7.65 9.21 11.23
N PHE A 185 -6.70 8.53 11.86
CA PHE A 185 -6.89 7.47 12.84
C PHE A 185 -6.37 7.83 14.24
N GLU A 186 -5.87 9.07 14.43
CA GLU A 186 -5.35 9.53 15.72
C GLU A 186 -6.44 9.68 16.80
N ASP A 187 -7.70 9.90 16.37
CA ASP A 187 -8.89 9.87 17.23
C ASP A 187 -9.77 8.70 16.78
N ALA A 188 -9.81 7.65 17.59
CA ALA A 188 -10.52 6.40 17.30
C ALA A 188 -12.05 6.63 17.19
N ALA A 189 -12.64 7.43 18.10
CA ALA A 189 -14.05 7.73 18.08
C ALA A 189 -14.45 8.49 16.81
N HIS A 190 -13.68 9.52 16.45
CA HIS A 190 -13.91 10.29 15.23
C HIS A 190 -13.67 9.45 13.94
N ALA A 191 -12.71 8.55 13.95
CA ALA A 191 -12.49 7.61 12.84
C ALA A 191 -13.70 6.68 12.66
N ALA A 192 -14.22 6.12 13.75
CA ALA A 192 -15.42 5.27 13.74
C ALA A 192 -16.67 6.04 13.30
N ASP A 193 -16.88 7.27 13.77
CA ASP A 193 -18.01 8.12 13.38
C ASP A 193 -18.04 8.42 11.89
N ARG A 194 -16.87 8.64 11.28
CA ARG A 194 -16.76 8.85 9.83
C ARG A 194 -17.06 7.59 9.03
N LEU A 195 -16.68 6.40 9.55
CA LEU A 195 -16.89 5.10 8.89
C LEU A 195 -18.28 4.53 9.10
N ALA A 196 -18.94 4.88 10.22
CA ALA A 196 -20.25 4.34 10.62
C ALA A 196 -21.35 4.45 9.55
N PRO A 197 -21.48 5.56 8.78
CA PRO A 197 -22.48 5.65 7.71
C PRO A 197 -22.32 4.56 6.64
N VAL A 198 -21.08 4.18 6.30
CA VAL A 198 -20.81 3.11 5.33
C VAL A 198 -21.31 1.77 5.86
N VAL A 199 -20.94 1.45 7.11
CA VAL A 199 -21.33 0.18 7.74
C VAL A 199 -22.84 0.09 7.89
N ARG A 200 -23.51 1.16 8.38
CA ARG A 200 -24.97 1.20 8.53
C ARG A 200 -25.68 0.96 7.21
N ALA A 201 -25.34 1.70 6.17
CA ALA A 201 -25.97 1.56 4.85
C ALA A 201 -25.81 0.13 4.29
N VAL A 202 -24.66 -0.50 4.49
CA VAL A 202 -24.45 -1.90 4.09
C VAL A 202 -25.27 -2.85 4.96
N VAL A 203 -25.35 -2.62 6.29
CA VAL A 203 -26.17 -3.41 7.21
C VAL A 203 -27.64 -3.30 6.84
N ASP A 204 -28.11 -2.12 6.46
CA ASP A 204 -29.49 -1.84 6.10
C ASP A 204 -29.85 -2.28 4.66
N LYS A 205 -28.86 -2.80 3.89
CA LYS A 205 -29.00 -3.16 2.47
C LYS A 205 -29.40 -2.01 1.56
N ASP A 206 -29.03 -0.79 1.90
CA ASP A 206 -29.20 0.37 1.02
C ASP A 206 -27.93 0.59 0.19
N ALA A 207 -27.94 0.04 -1.02
CA ALA A 207 -26.79 0.08 -1.93
C ALA A 207 -26.43 1.49 -2.37
N GLU A 208 -27.41 2.37 -2.55
CA GLU A 208 -27.18 3.77 -2.96
C GLU A 208 -26.64 4.62 -1.81
N ALA A 209 -27.17 4.47 -0.61
CA ALA A 209 -26.59 5.10 0.58
C ALA A 209 -25.17 4.57 0.85
N ALA A 210 -24.94 3.27 0.68
CA ALA A 210 -23.60 2.67 0.86
C ALA A 210 -22.57 3.26 -0.12
N ARG A 211 -22.93 3.46 -1.39
CA ARG A 211 -22.03 4.11 -2.36
C ARG A 211 -21.74 5.56 -1.97
N ARG A 212 -22.76 6.35 -1.66
CA ARG A 212 -22.58 7.77 -1.26
C ARG A 212 -21.74 7.89 0.00
N ALA A 213 -22.04 7.07 1.02
CA ALA A 213 -21.28 7.07 2.27
C ALA A 213 -19.81 6.66 2.06
N ALA A 214 -19.57 5.62 1.27
CA ALA A 214 -18.22 5.17 0.94
C ALA A 214 -17.42 6.22 0.17
N GLU A 215 -18.02 6.88 -0.83
CA GLU A 215 -17.39 7.97 -1.57
C GLU A 215 -16.97 9.11 -0.62
N THR A 216 -17.87 9.55 0.25
CA THR A 216 -17.59 10.60 1.22
C THR A 216 -16.49 10.20 2.19
N TYR A 217 -16.54 8.97 2.73
CA TYR A 217 -15.55 8.45 3.67
C TYR A 217 -14.17 8.34 3.01
N LEU A 218 -14.10 7.73 1.83
CA LEU A 218 -12.84 7.47 1.15
C LEU A 218 -12.19 8.78 0.67
N ALA A 219 -12.97 9.71 0.09
CA ALA A 219 -12.46 11.02 -0.31
C ALA A 219 -11.96 11.85 0.90
N GLY A 220 -12.70 11.84 2.01
CA GLY A 220 -12.29 12.52 3.24
C GLY A 220 -11.00 11.93 3.82
N THR A 221 -10.91 10.60 3.87
CA THR A 221 -9.72 9.89 4.39
C THR A 221 -8.50 10.12 3.49
N GLU A 222 -8.65 10.03 2.17
CA GLU A 222 -7.63 10.37 1.18
C GLU A 222 -7.07 11.78 1.40
N LYS A 223 -7.95 12.77 1.50
CA LYS A 223 -7.55 14.17 1.70
C LYS A 223 -6.70 14.36 2.96
N ILE A 224 -7.08 13.73 4.07
CA ILE A 224 -6.35 13.83 5.34
C ILE A 224 -5.01 13.10 5.23
N MET A 225 -4.98 11.88 4.68
CA MET A 225 -3.78 11.08 4.50
C MET A 225 -2.74 11.80 3.63
N LEU A 226 -3.13 12.27 2.45
CA LEU A 226 -2.24 12.96 1.53
C LEU A 226 -1.82 14.33 2.06
N GLY A 227 -2.70 15.02 2.78
CA GLY A 227 -2.37 16.29 3.45
C GLY A 227 -1.32 16.15 4.56
N SER A 228 -1.17 14.95 5.15
CA SER A 228 -0.15 14.69 6.18
C SER A 228 1.25 14.45 5.59
N LEU A 229 1.37 14.02 4.34
CA LEU A 229 2.65 13.76 3.67
C LEU A 229 3.47 15.04 3.42
N GLY A 230 2.82 16.20 3.28
CA GLY A 230 3.48 17.49 3.03
C GLY A 230 3.90 18.27 4.27
N ARG A 231 3.59 17.79 5.48
CA ARG A 231 3.96 18.49 6.72
C ARG A 231 5.33 18.02 7.20
N PRO A 232 6.31 18.94 7.36
CA PRO A 232 7.58 18.59 8.01
C PRO A 232 7.26 18.06 9.42
N ARG A 233 7.82 16.91 9.80
CA ARG A 233 7.73 16.36 11.15
C ARG A 233 8.22 17.43 12.13
N GLY A 234 7.33 17.96 12.98
CA GLY A 234 7.70 18.83 14.08
C GLY A 234 8.79 18.13 14.90
N ARG A 235 9.93 18.81 15.08
CA ARG A 235 10.96 18.39 16.03
C ARG A 235 10.27 18.14 17.38
N PRO A 236 10.56 17.03 18.07
CA PRO A 236 10.12 16.87 19.45
C PRO A 236 10.63 18.10 20.23
N ALA A 237 9.74 18.72 20.98
CA ALA A 237 10.09 19.84 21.85
C ALA A 237 11.24 19.39 22.75
N ALA A 238 12.40 20.05 22.60
CA ALA A 238 13.51 19.87 23.52
C ALA A 238 13.01 20.29 24.91
N ASP A 239 13.05 19.34 25.81
CA ASP A 239 12.84 19.55 27.25
C ASP A 239 13.70 20.71 27.73
N ARG A 240 13.06 21.84 28.02
CA ARG A 240 13.69 22.98 28.70
C ARG A 240 13.44 22.83 30.20
N SER A 241 14.14 21.88 30.78
CA SER A 241 14.30 21.82 32.23
C SER A 241 15.75 22.20 32.54
N ARG A 242 15.98 23.47 32.83
CA ARG A 242 17.03 23.94 33.76
C ARG A 242 16.55 25.24 34.39
#